data_b79dac25b788b7c5257c841ec214e2f5
#
_entry.id   b79dac25b788b7c5257c841ec214e2f5
#
_cell.length_a   1.000
_cell.length_b   1.000
_cell.length_c   1.000
_cell.angle_alpha   90.00
_cell.angle_beta   90.00
_cell.angle_gamma   90.00
#
_symmetry.space_group_name_H-M   'P 1'
#
loop_
_entity.id
_entity.type
_entity.pdbx_description
1 polymer ?
#
loop_
_entity_poly.entity_id
_entity_poly.type
_entity_poly.pdbx_seq_one_letter_code
_entity_poly.pdbx_strand_id
1 'polypeptide(L)'
;MNEHIIQMLPAENLYFLSGMYQWGIEVIKVIQKIENPVLTALVKFVTALGTEALYVPLILFIFWWIDEKRGLRFGILIIVSAWINSFMKDLLKQPRPFNLEPSLGMAFESSYGAPSGHAQMSLCFWIPMAAWLEKVWPRRRTVIWASSIFFVLLIAFTRLYLGVHFPTDLFAGWILGGIVLFILFVPGPSIEKFLASGGFRLQYISAAVITLAMNGIYTRDRSLPAIFLGFCLGYTLMTQRFPFLARAEINGKKPGGKVMFLRCLTGFAGLVFIYLVLRLVFPGEGSLFKETTVWGPASPFYELGRFIRYGLVGFWASAGAPRLFQRMGLASDPGESEK
;
A
#
# COMPACT_ATOMS: atom_id res chain seq x y z
N MET A 1 21.58 -1.76 -23.47
CA MET A 1 21.24 -3.01 -22.74
C MET A 1 22.38 -3.26 -21.76
N ASN A 2 22.10 -3.33 -20.47
CA ASN A 2 23.15 -3.46 -19.44
C ASN A 2 23.84 -4.82 -19.61
N GLU A 3 25.13 -4.84 -19.94
CA GLU A 3 25.94 -6.04 -20.22
C GLU A 3 25.85 -7.10 -19.10
N HIS A 4 25.63 -6.68 -17.86
CA HIS A 4 25.46 -7.58 -16.71
C HIS A 4 24.21 -8.47 -16.75
N ILE A 5 23.12 -8.07 -17.43
CA ILE A 5 21.89 -8.86 -17.54
C ILE A 5 22.05 -9.91 -18.67
N ILE A 6 22.82 -9.55 -19.71
CA ILE A 6 23.07 -10.43 -20.87
C ILE A 6 23.92 -11.65 -20.49
N GLN A 7 24.83 -11.50 -19.54
CA GLN A 7 25.74 -12.56 -19.13
C GLN A 7 25.13 -13.67 -18.25
N MET A 8 23.91 -13.48 -17.72
CA MET A 8 23.30 -14.43 -16.77
C MET A 8 22.22 -15.33 -17.36
N LEU A 9 21.81 -15.15 -18.61
CA LEU A 9 20.75 -15.94 -19.22
C LEU A 9 21.27 -16.80 -20.38
N PRO A 10 20.76 -18.06 -20.53
CA PRO A 10 21.03 -18.86 -21.71
C PRO A 10 20.60 -18.11 -22.98
N ALA A 11 21.37 -18.28 -24.07
CA ALA A 11 21.16 -17.55 -25.33
C ALA A 11 19.71 -17.69 -25.87
N GLU A 12 19.08 -18.83 -25.71
CA GLU A 12 17.69 -19.09 -26.13
C GLU A 12 16.67 -18.23 -25.34
N ASN A 13 16.89 -18.02 -24.05
CA ASN A 13 16.06 -17.15 -23.23
C ASN A 13 16.26 -15.66 -23.57
N LEU A 14 17.45 -15.28 -24.03
CA LEU A 14 17.76 -13.92 -24.51
C LEU A 14 16.96 -13.58 -25.78
N TYR A 15 16.82 -14.50 -26.72
CA TYR A 15 16.02 -14.26 -27.94
C TYR A 15 14.54 -14.12 -27.65
N PHE A 16 13.98 -14.96 -26.77
CA PHE A 16 12.58 -14.87 -26.38
C PHE A 16 12.29 -13.56 -25.63
N LEU A 17 13.11 -13.21 -24.64
CA LEU A 17 12.98 -11.96 -23.89
C LEU A 17 13.19 -10.74 -24.79
N SER A 18 14.14 -10.78 -25.73
CA SER A 18 14.35 -9.67 -26.66
C SER A 18 13.14 -9.45 -27.57
N GLY A 19 12.52 -10.51 -28.05
CA GLY A 19 11.27 -10.44 -28.82
C GLY A 19 10.10 -9.84 -28.02
N MET A 20 9.96 -10.21 -26.76
CA MET A 20 8.93 -9.66 -25.86
C MET A 20 9.16 -8.16 -25.60
N TYR A 21 10.39 -7.74 -25.36
CA TYR A 21 10.71 -6.33 -25.16
C TYR A 21 10.48 -5.52 -26.42
N GLN A 22 10.93 -6.04 -27.59
CA GLN A 22 10.69 -5.36 -28.87
C GLN A 22 9.20 -5.17 -29.14
N TRP A 23 8.39 -6.22 -28.95
CA TRP A 23 6.94 -6.13 -29.04
C TRP A 23 6.38 -5.07 -28.08
N GLY A 24 6.83 -5.07 -26.82
CA GLY A 24 6.39 -4.09 -25.82
C GLY A 24 6.77 -2.65 -26.18
N ILE A 25 7.96 -2.44 -26.74
CA ILE A 25 8.39 -1.13 -27.28
C ILE A 25 7.46 -0.66 -28.39
N GLU A 26 7.13 -1.53 -29.35
CA GLU A 26 6.22 -1.17 -30.45
C GLU A 26 4.79 -0.84 -29.95
N VAL A 27 4.29 -1.61 -28.96
CA VAL A 27 2.99 -1.29 -28.33
C VAL A 27 3.03 0.10 -27.67
N ILE A 28 4.08 0.44 -26.94
CA ILE A 28 4.23 1.75 -26.29
C ILE A 28 4.32 2.85 -27.34
N LYS A 29 5.11 2.70 -28.40
CA LYS A 29 5.19 3.65 -29.51
C LYS A 29 3.85 3.92 -30.16
N VAL A 30 3.01 2.88 -30.35
CA VAL A 30 1.67 3.04 -30.90
C VAL A 30 0.78 3.85 -29.95
N ILE A 31 0.83 3.54 -28.63
CA ILE A 31 0.06 4.28 -27.62
C ILE A 31 0.53 5.75 -27.57
N GLN A 32 1.81 6.01 -27.65
CA GLN A 32 2.37 7.37 -27.59
C GLN A 32 2.10 8.21 -28.83
N LYS A 33 1.57 7.67 -29.94
CA LYS A 33 1.11 8.47 -31.09
C LYS A 33 0.03 9.49 -30.76
N ILE A 34 -0.74 9.28 -29.70
CA ILE A 34 -1.76 10.22 -29.21
C ILE A 34 -1.21 11.26 -28.23
N GLU A 35 0.12 11.31 -28.06
CA GLU A 35 0.78 12.21 -27.12
C GLU A 35 0.47 13.68 -27.42
N ASN A 36 0.09 14.38 -26.36
CA ASN A 36 0.01 15.84 -26.34
C ASN A 36 0.18 16.34 -24.89
N PRO A 37 0.57 17.60 -24.66
CA PRO A 37 0.85 18.12 -23.31
C PRO A 37 -0.33 17.99 -22.34
N VAL A 38 -1.57 18.19 -22.80
CA VAL A 38 -2.80 18.12 -21.98
C VAL A 38 -3.04 16.68 -21.53
N LEU A 39 -3.00 15.73 -22.49
CA LEU A 39 -3.17 14.31 -22.18
C LEU A 39 -2.06 13.80 -21.26
N THR A 40 -0.82 14.21 -21.49
CA THR A 40 0.32 13.82 -20.63
C THR A 40 0.14 14.34 -19.20
N ALA A 41 -0.31 15.58 -19.02
CA ALA A 41 -0.63 16.12 -17.69
C ALA A 41 -1.76 15.33 -17.01
N LEU A 42 -2.83 15.01 -17.74
CA LEU A 42 -3.94 14.20 -17.25
C LEU A 42 -3.48 12.78 -16.86
N VAL A 43 -2.69 12.14 -17.71
CA VAL A 43 -2.13 10.80 -17.44
C VAL A 43 -1.23 10.81 -16.20
N LYS A 44 -0.39 11.84 -16.02
CA LYS A 44 0.42 12.02 -14.80
C LYS A 44 -0.43 12.23 -13.56
N PHE A 45 -1.54 12.93 -13.65
CA PHE A 45 -2.51 13.05 -12.55
C PHE A 45 -3.18 11.72 -12.25
N VAL A 46 -3.69 11.03 -13.27
CA VAL A 46 -4.40 9.75 -13.12
C VAL A 46 -3.46 8.67 -12.57
N THR A 47 -2.20 8.61 -13.02
CA THR A 47 -1.26 7.62 -12.51
C THR A 47 -0.99 7.77 -11.01
N ALA A 48 -1.04 9.00 -10.46
CA ALA A 48 -0.93 9.25 -9.03
C ALA A 48 -2.06 8.58 -8.22
N LEU A 49 -3.23 8.35 -8.83
CA LEU A 49 -4.34 7.60 -8.23
C LEU A 49 -4.06 6.09 -8.11
N GLY A 50 -2.98 5.60 -8.70
CA GLY A 50 -2.51 4.22 -8.57
C GLY A 50 -1.42 4.01 -7.52
N THR A 51 -1.13 5.03 -6.71
CA THR A 51 -0.05 5.03 -5.72
C THR A 51 -0.58 4.97 -4.28
N GLU A 52 0.32 4.77 -3.34
CA GLU A 52 0.06 4.87 -1.90
C GLU A 52 -0.48 6.25 -1.48
N ALA A 53 -0.20 7.29 -2.24
CA ALA A 53 -0.72 8.64 -2.00
C ALA A 53 -2.26 8.70 -2.03
N LEU A 54 -2.92 7.81 -2.79
CA LEU A 54 -4.38 7.66 -2.75
C LEU A 54 -4.81 6.54 -1.79
N TYR A 55 -4.17 5.37 -1.86
CA TYR A 55 -4.68 4.20 -1.13
C TYR A 55 -4.55 4.35 0.38
N VAL A 56 -3.46 4.93 0.89
CA VAL A 56 -3.29 5.13 2.33
C VAL A 56 -4.38 6.04 2.92
N PRO A 57 -4.66 7.25 2.38
CA PRO A 57 -5.77 8.07 2.85
C PRO A 57 -7.13 7.38 2.77
N LEU A 58 -7.42 6.65 1.69
CA LEU A 58 -8.69 5.94 1.55
C LEU A 58 -8.85 4.81 2.58
N ILE A 59 -7.78 4.04 2.84
CA ILE A 59 -7.77 2.99 3.85
C ILE A 59 -8.01 3.57 5.25
N LEU A 60 -7.33 4.65 5.59
CA LEU A 60 -7.50 5.33 6.87
C LEU A 60 -8.88 5.98 6.99
N PHE A 61 -9.41 6.54 5.90
CA PHE A 61 -10.79 7.01 5.84
C PHE A 61 -11.79 5.88 6.10
N ILE A 62 -11.61 4.71 5.46
CA ILE A 62 -12.45 3.53 5.74
C ILE A 62 -12.32 3.14 7.20
N PHE A 63 -11.10 3.06 7.73
CA PHE A 63 -10.81 2.65 9.10
C PHE A 63 -11.42 3.60 10.14
N TRP A 64 -11.27 4.91 9.97
CA TRP A 64 -11.70 5.88 10.97
C TRP A 64 -13.15 6.35 10.82
N TRP A 65 -13.73 6.17 9.64
CA TRP A 65 -15.06 6.69 9.34
C TRP A 65 -16.10 5.62 9.06
N ILE A 66 -15.74 4.53 8.38
CA ILE A 66 -16.75 3.62 7.83
C ILE A 66 -16.82 2.30 8.60
N ASP A 67 -15.67 1.61 8.69
CA ASP A 67 -15.58 0.26 9.25
C ASP A 67 -14.11 -0.06 9.58
N GLU A 68 -13.79 -0.12 10.85
CA GLU A 68 -12.41 -0.34 11.33
C GLU A 68 -11.88 -1.73 10.95
N LYS A 69 -12.74 -2.74 10.89
CA LYS A 69 -12.32 -4.10 10.47
C LYS A 69 -12.00 -4.16 9.00
N ARG A 70 -12.80 -3.49 8.16
CA ARG A 70 -12.53 -3.39 6.73
C ARG A 70 -11.29 -2.56 6.45
N GLY A 71 -11.15 -1.43 7.13
CA GLY A 71 -9.93 -0.63 7.05
C GLY A 71 -8.69 -1.44 7.40
N LEU A 72 -8.74 -2.28 8.46
CA LEU A 72 -7.65 -3.20 8.78
C LEU A 72 -7.35 -4.17 7.63
N ARG A 73 -8.37 -4.84 7.08
CA ARG A 73 -8.21 -5.80 5.97
C ARG A 73 -7.60 -5.16 4.74
N PHE A 74 -8.08 -3.97 4.35
CA PHE A 74 -7.49 -3.20 3.25
C PHE A 74 -6.05 -2.77 3.54
N GLY A 75 -5.77 -2.35 4.78
CA GLY A 75 -4.42 -1.98 5.20
C GLY A 75 -3.45 -3.16 5.09
N ILE A 76 -3.80 -4.30 5.68
CA ILE A 76 -2.99 -5.53 5.59
C ILE A 76 -2.81 -5.95 4.13
N LEU A 77 -3.87 -5.95 3.33
CA LEU A 77 -3.84 -6.32 1.92
C LEU A 77 -2.84 -5.46 1.14
N ILE A 78 -2.91 -4.14 1.28
CA ILE A 78 -2.02 -3.23 0.53
C ILE A 78 -0.58 -3.31 1.04
N ILE A 79 -0.35 -3.39 2.35
CA ILE A 79 1.01 -3.52 2.92
C ILE A 79 1.68 -4.82 2.44
N VAL A 80 0.98 -5.95 2.54
CA VAL A 80 1.50 -7.27 2.11
C VAL A 80 1.72 -7.28 0.60
N SER A 81 0.77 -6.73 -0.17
CA SER A 81 0.88 -6.63 -1.63
C SER A 81 2.08 -5.78 -2.05
N ALA A 82 2.30 -4.63 -1.41
CA ALA A 82 3.44 -3.75 -1.67
C ALA A 82 4.77 -4.44 -1.33
N TRP A 83 4.83 -5.15 -0.21
CA TRP A 83 6.02 -5.90 0.19
C TRP A 83 6.35 -7.01 -0.81
N ILE A 84 5.37 -7.81 -1.21
CA ILE A 84 5.55 -8.86 -2.23
C ILE A 84 6.00 -8.25 -3.57
N ASN A 85 5.42 -7.12 -3.98
CA ASN A 85 5.83 -6.41 -5.20
C ASN A 85 7.29 -5.98 -5.16
N SER A 86 7.73 -5.37 -4.05
CA SER A 86 9.12 -4.92 -3.86
C SER A 86 10.10 -6.10 -3.88
N PHE A 87 9.76 -7.19 -3.20
CA PHE A 87 10.53 -8.43 -3.21
C PHE A 87 10.66 -9.00 -4.64
N MET A 88 9.55 -9.11 -5.35
CA MET A 88 9.54 -9.65 -6.72
C MET A 88 10.29 -8.77 -7.71
N LYS A 89 10.25 -7.45 -7.58
CA LYS A 89 11.05 -6.53 -8.39
C LYS A 89 12.55 -6.78 -8.23
N ASP A 90 13.00 -6.92 -6.99
CA ASP A 90 14.41 -7.18 -6.69
C ASP A 90 14.85 -8.61 -7.04
N LEU A 91 13.92 -9.55 -7.06
CA LEU A 91 14.17 -10.92 -7.51
C LEU A 91 14.30 -10.99 -9.04
N LEU A 92 13.36 -10.37 -9.77
CA LEU A 92 13.29 -10.45 -11.23
C LEU A 92 14.25 -9.48 -11.94
N LYS A 93 14.54 -8.33 -11.35
CA LYS A 93 15.48 -7.28 -11.84
C LYS A 93 15.25 -6.89 -13.32
N GLN A 94 14.01 -6.90 -13.78
CA GLN A 94 13.68 -6.60 -15.17
C GLN A 94 13.89 -5.12 -15.51
N PRO A 95 14.41 -4.80 -16.69
CA PRO A 95 14.57 -3.42 -17.14
C PRO A 95 13.21 -2.78 -17.40
N ARG A 96 13.19 -1.45 -17.44
CA ARG A 96 12.03 -0.67 -17.87
C ARG A 96 12.16 -0.30 -19.35
N PRO A 97 11.04 0.06 -20.04
CA PRO A 97 11.10 0.48 -21.45
C PRO A 97 12.12 1.57 -21.72
N PHE A 98 12.16 2.62 -20.88
CA PHE A 98 13.12 3.73 -21.04
C PHE A 98 14.59 3.34 -20.77
N ASN A 99 14.87 2.20 -20.17
CA ASN A 99 16.24 1.68 -20.06
C ASN A 99 16.74 1.08 -21.37
N LEU A 100 15.84 0.58 -22.21
CA LEU A 100 16.14 -0.03 -23.50
C LEU A 100 15.97 0.98 -24.66
N GLU A 101 14.94 1.82 -24.58
CA GLU A 101 14.62 2.87 -25.56
C GLU A 101 14.31 4.17 -24.79
N PRO A 102 15.35 5.02 -24.53
CA PRO A 102 15.20 6.23 -23.71
C PRO A 102 14.16 7.23 -24.20
N SER A 103 13.87 7.23 -25.51
CA SER A 103 12.88 8.13 -26.13
C SER A 103 11.44 7.88 -25.63
N LEU A 104 11.15 6.70 -25.07
CA LEU A 104 9.83 6.35 -24.56
C LEU A 104 9.53 6.92 -23.16
N GLY A 105 10.56 7.37 -22.44
CA GLY A 105 10.43 7.76 -21.04
C GLY A 105 9.79 9.13 -20.83
N MET A 106 8.48 9.18 -20.51
CA MET A 106 7.79 10.42 -20.10
C MET A 106 7.78 10.63 -18.58
N ALA A 107 8.21 9.63 -17.83
CA ALA A 107 8.40 9.66 -16.38
C ALA A 107 9.59 8.78 -16.00
N PHE A 108 10.15 9.01 -14.82
CA PHE A 108 11.29 8.24 -14.31
C PHE A 108 10.89 7.51 -13.01
N GLU A 109 11.32 6.27 -12.90
CA GLU A 109 11.23 5.46 -11.68
C GLU A 109 12.55 4.72 -11.45
N SER A 110 13.01 4.72 -10.20
CA SER A 110 14.31 4.14 -9.82
C SER A 110 14.29 2.62 -9.59
N SER A 111 13.09 2.03 -9.36
CA SER A 111 12.95 0.59 -9.13
C SER A 111 12.88 -0.20 -10.45
N TYR A 112 13.07 -1.53 -10.38
CA TYR A 112 12.92 -2.43 -11.53
C TYR A 112 11.52 -2.42 -12.17
N GLY A 113 11.40 -2.88 -13.43
CA GLY A 113 10.17 -2.87 -14.22
C GLY A 113 9.12 -3.85 -13.68
N ALA A 114 9.38 -5.14 -13.80
CA ALA A 114 8.40 -6.19 -13.44
C ALA A 114 8.51 -6.63 -11.98
N PRO A 115 7.35 -6.92 -11.36
CA PRO A 115 5.98 -6.66 -11.78
C PRO A 115 5.55 -5.22 -11.55
N SER A 116 4.56 -4.72 -12.31
CA SER A 116 4.03 -3.36 -12.13
C SER A 116 3.29 -3.20 -10.81
N GLY A 117 3.82 -2.36 -9.91
CA GLY A 117 3.19 -2.06 -8.63
C GLY A 117 1.83 -1.37 -8.78
N HIS A 118 1.70 -0.41 -9.71
CA HIS A 118 0.45 0.27 -9.99
C HIS A 118 -0.65 -0.70 -10.45
N ALA A 119 -0.33 -1.63 -11.36
CA ALA A 119 -1.28 -2.64 -11.82
C ALA A 119 -1.70 -3.58 -10.68
N GLN A 120 -0.74 -4.04 -9.87
CA GLN A 120 -1.00 -4.91 -8.73
C GLN A 120 -1.86 -4.22 -7.66
N MET A 121 -1.46 -3.00 -7.22
CA MET A 121 -2.16 -2.28 -6.15
C MET A 121 -3.56 -1.85 -6.58
N SER A 122 -3.75 -1.41 -7.83
CA SER A 122 -5.07 -1.05 -8.33
C SER A 122 -6.02 -2.25 -8.31
N LEU A 123 -5.56 -3.43 -8.73
CA LEU A 123 -6.34 -4.65 -8.63
C LEU A 123 -6.68 -4.99 -7.17
N CYS A 124 -5.66 -5.00 -6.29
CA CYS A 124 -5.81 -5.33 -4.88
C CYS A 124 -6.74 -4.36 -4.13
N PHE A 125 -6.87 -3.12 -4.57
CA PHE A 125 -7.76 -2.14 -3.94
C PHE A 125 -9.17 -2.15 -4.55
N TRP A 126 -9.28 -1.99 -5.89
CA TRP A 126 -10.57 -1.75 -6.53
C TRP A 126 -11.46 -3.00 -6.61
N ILE A 127 -10.90 -4.20 -6.73
CA ILE A 127 -11.72 -5.42 -6.79
C ILE A 127 -12.38 -5.75 -5.45
N PRO A 128 -11.68 -5.77 -4.29
CA PRO A 128 -12.35 -5.91 -3.01
C PRO A 128 -13.29 -4.76 -2.66
N MET A 129 -12.97 -3.53 -3.11
CA MET A 129 -13.86 -2.38 -2.97
C MET A 129 -15.17 -2.63 -3.71
N ALA A 130 -15.12 -3.10 -4.96
CA ALA A 130 -16.32 -3.45 -5.73
C ALA A 130 -17.16 -4.52 -5.03
N ALA A 131 -16.51 -5.60 -4.56
CA ALA A 131 -17.18 -6.69 -3.86
C ALA A 131 -17.83 -6.24 -2.54
N TRP A 132 -17.26 -5.23 -1.88
CA TRP A 132 -17.88 -4.62 -0.72
C TRP A 132 -19.04 -3.69 -1.08
N LEU A 133 -18.84 -2.78 -2.03
CA LEU A 133 -19.86 -1.81 -2.44
C LEU A 133 -21.09 -2.48 -3.05
N GLU A 134 -20.92 -3.60 -3.76
CA GLU A 134 -22.03 -4.41 -4.27
C GLU A 134 -22.96 -4.88 -3.14
N LYS A 135 -22.41 -5.28 -1.97
CA LYS A 135 -23.21 -5.68 -0.82
C LYS A 135 -23.98 -4.52 -0.19
N VAL A 136 -23.44 -3.29 -0.31
CA VAL A 136 -24.10 -2.07 0.20
C VAL A 136 -25.17 -1.56 -0.78
N TRP A 137 -24.89 -1.64 -2.09
CA TRP A 137 -25.76 -1.15 -3.17
C TRP A 137 -25.97 -2.21 -4.26
N PRO A 138 -26.70 -3.30 -3.99
CA PRO A 138 -26.88 -4.41 -4.93
C PRO A 138 -27.48 -3.99 -6.28
N ARG A 139 -28.38 -2.99 -6.26
CA ARG A 139 -29.01 -2.46 -7.48
C ARG A 139 -28.04 -1.73 -8.41
N ARG A 140 -26.85 -1.35 -7.93
CA ARG A 140 -25.81 -0.66 -8.70
C ARG A 140 -24.62 -1.58 -9.05
N ARG A 141 -24.78 -2.89 -8.91
CA ARG A 141 -23.72 -3.89 -9.12
C ARG A 141 -22.94 -3.66 -10.40
N THR A 142 -23.64 -3.56 -11.54
CA THR A 142 -23.00 -3.40 -12.87
C THR A 142 -22.12 -2.14 -12.93
N VAL A 143 -22.63 -1.01 -12.44
CA VAL A 143 -21.87 0.25 -12.45
C VAL A 143 -20.65 0.15 -11.52
N ILE A 144 -20.80 -0.44 -10.34
CA ILE A 144 -19.70 -0.61 -9.36
C ILE A 144 -18.57 -1.44 -9.97
N TRP A 145 -18.90 -2.59 -10.55
CA TRP A 145 -17.88 -3.46 -11.15
C TRP A 145 -17.27 -2.84 -12.40
N ALA A 146 -18.08 -2.25 -13.28
CA ALA A 146 -17.59 -1.57 -14.47
C ALA A 146 -16.63 -0.42 -14.13
N SER A 147 -16.98 0.40 -13.13
CA SER A 147 -16.12 1.49 -12.68
C SER A 147 -14.82 0.96 -12.07
N SER A 148 -14.88 -0.08 -11.25
CA SER A 148 -13.67 -0.64 -10.61
C SER A 148 -12.73 -1.26 -11.64
N ILE A 149 -13.25 -2.03 -12.61
CA ILE A 149 -12.46 -2.58 -13.71
C ILE A 149 -11.90 -1.44 -14.58
N PHE A 150 -12.69 -0.42 -14.87
CA PHE A 150 -12.23 0.75 -15.62
C PHE A 150 -11.04 1.42 -14.93
N PHE A 151 -11.07 1.65 -13.60
CA PHE A 151 -9.96 2.24 -12.89
C PHE A 151 -8.71 1.36 -12.92
N VAL A 152 -8.84 0.04 -12.77
CA VAL A 152 -7.71 -0.89 -12.89
C VAL A 152 -7.06 -0.80 -14.27
N LEU A 153 -7.86 -0.80 -15.33
CA LEU A 153 -7.37 -0.70 -16.71
C LEU A 153 -6.81 0.69 -17.03
N LEU A 154 -7.47 1.74 -16.55
CA LEU A 154 -7.03 3.13 -16.76
C LEU A 154 -5.66 3.36 -16.11
N ILE A 155 -5.47 2.91 -14.87
CA ILE A 155 -4.17 3.02 -14.18
C ILE A 155 -3.11 2.24 -14.96
N ALA A 156 -3.40 1.03 -15.42
CA ALA A 156 -2.48 0.24 -16.22
C ALA A 156 -2.13 0.94 -17.56
N PHE A 157 -3.11 1.51 -18.25
CA PHE A 157 -2.91 2.30 -19.47
C PHE A 157 -1.93 3.45 -19.23
N THR A 158 -2.05 4.17 -18.11
CA THR A 158 -1.12 5.26 -17.79
C THR A 158 0.34 4.82 -17.75
N ARG A 159 0.59 3.57 -17.34
CA ARG A 159 1.95 3.03 -17.23
C ARG A 159 2.59 2.76 -18.58
N LEU A 160 1.78 2.28 -19.54
CA LEU A 160 2.22 2.11 -20.93
C LEU A 160 2.45 3.46 -21.60
N TYR A 161 1.48 4.38 -21.46
CA TYR A 161 1.57 5.73 -22.04
C TYR A 161 2.84 6.47 -21.57
N LEU A 162 3.16 6.38 -20.26
CA LEU A 162 4.35 7.03 -19.69
C LEU A 162 5.67 6.31 -20.04
N GLY A 163 5.63 5.18 -20.72
CA GLY A 163 6.83 4.41 -21.10
C GLY A 163 7.59 3.82 -19.90
N VAL A 164 6.94 3.59 -18.78
CA VAL A 164 7.58 3.12 -17.54
C VAL A 164 7.41 1.62 -17.27
N HIS A 165 6.50 0.96 -17.99
CA HIS A 165 6.27 -0.48 -17.90
C HIS A 165 5.96 -1.10 -19.25
N PHE A 166 6.41 -2.33 -19.46
CA PHE A 166 5.98 -3.16 -20.57
C PHE A 166 4.56 -3.72 -20.31
N PRO A 167 3.82 -4.12 -21.36
CA PRO A 167 2.54 -4.84 -21.17
C PRO A 167 2.68 -6.08 -20.29
N THR A 168 3.78 -6.82 -20.41
CA THR A 168 4.10 -8.00 -19.60
C THR A 168 4.23 -7.70 -18.11
N ASP A 169 4.75 -6.52 -17.75
CA ASP A 169 4.87 -6.08 -16.36
C ASP A 169 3.49 -5.89 -15.72
N LEU A 170 2.52 -5.38 -16.52
CA LEU A 170 1.15 -5.20 -16.08
C LEU A 170 0.46 -6.53 -15.82
N PHE A 171 0.58 -7.49 -16.75
CA PHE A 171 0.04 -8.84 -16.58
C PHE A 171 0.66 -9.53 -15.37
N ALA A 172 1.98 -9.44 -15.20
CA ALA A 172 2.67 -9.97 -14.01
C ALA A 172 2.14 -9.33 -12.71
N GLY A 173 1.90 -8.01 -12.73
CA GLY A 173 1.30 -7.28 -11.61
C GLY A 173 -0.11 -7.76 -11.29
N TRP A 174 -0.98 -7.96 -12.29
CA TRP A 174 -2.33 -8.47 -12.09
C TRP A 174 -2.36 -9.93 -11.62
N ILE A 175 -1.50 -10.80 -12.16
CA ILE A 175 -1.37 -12.18 -11.71
C ILE A 175 -0.95 -12.21 -10.23
N LEU A 176 0.08 -11.45 -9.88
CA LEU A 176 0.57 -11.37 -8.50
C LEU A 176 -0.49 -10.80 -7.56
N GLY A 177 -1.19 -9.73 -7.98
CA GLY A 177 -2.32 -9.17 -7.25
C GLY A 177 -3.46 -10.18 -7.06
N GLY A 178 -3.78 -10.96 -8.10
CA GLY A 178 -4.76 -12.04 -8.04
C GLY A 178 -4.37 -13.13 -7.04
N ILE A 179 -3.10 -13.54 -7.00
CA ILE A 179 -2.57 -14.50 -6.02
C ILE A 179 -2.71 -13.95 -4.60
N VAL A 180 -2.32 -12.69 -4.36
CA VAL A 180 -2.47 -12.04 -3.05
C VAL A 180 -3.93 -11.98 -2.62
N LEU A 181 -4.83 -11.60 -3.53
CA LEU A 181 -6.27 -11.60 -3.26
C LEU A 181 -6.78 -12.99 -2.91
N PHE A 182 -6.38 -14.02 -3.68
CA PHE A 182 -6.77 -15.40 -3.40
C PHE A 182 -6.33 -15.84 -2.01
N ILE A 183 -5.07 -15.61 -1.64
CA ILE A 183 -4.51 -15.98 -0.33
C ILE A 183 -5.24 -15.26 0.82
N LEU A 184 -5.59 -13.99 0.66
CA LEU A 184 -6.21 -13.22 1.73
C LEU A 184 -7.73 -13.39 1.82
N PHE A 185 -8.42 -13.71 0.72
CA PHE A 185 -9.87 -13.83 0.72
C PHE A 185 -10.38 -15.26 0.86
N VAL A 186 -9.63 -16.27 0.42
CA VAL A 186 -10.07 -17.68 0.52
C VAL A 186 -9.74 -18.27 1.90
N PRO A 187 -8.48 -18.38 2.34
CA PRO A 187 -8.15 -18.82 3.70
C PRO A 187 -8.29 -17.72 4.76
N GLY A 188 -8.30 -16.42 4.36
CA GLY A 188 -8.31 -15.28 5.28
C GLY A 188 -9.39 -15.33 6.35
N PRO A 189 -10.67 -15.61 6.05
CA PRO A 189 -11.72 -15.72 7.07
C PRO A 189 -11.44 -16.83 8.10
N SER A 190 -10.85 -17.95 7.67
CA SER A 190 -10.43 -19.03 8.57
C SER A 190 -9.26 -18.62 9.45
N ILE A 191 -8.30 -17.91 8.90
CA ILE A 191 -7.15 -17.36 9.63
C ILE A 191 -7.65 -16.33 10.66
N GLU A 192 -8.52 -15.41 10.29
CA GLU A 192 -9.11 -14.43 11.23
C GLU A 192 -9.84 -15.12 12.38
N LYS A 193 -10.62 -16.16 12.07
CA LYS A 193 -11.33 -16.95 13.10
C LYS A 193 -10.34 -17.66 14.04
N PHE A 194 -9.29 -18.26 13.50
CA PHE A 194 -8.22 -18.87 14.27
C PHE A 194 -7.51 -17.86 15.18
N LEU A 195 -7.12 -16.69 14.66
CA LEU A 195 -6.48 -15.64 15.43
C LEU A 195 -7.41 -15.09 16.53
N ALA A 196 -8.71 -14.99 16.24
CA ALA A 196 -9.70 -14.57 17.23
C ALA A 196 -9.88 -15.61 18.36
N SER A 197 -9.85 -16.91 18.03
CA SER A 197 -10.01 -17.99 19.02
C SER A 197 -8.81 -18.11 19.96
N GLY A 198 -7.59 -17.78 19.51
CA GLY A 198 -6.36 -17.80 20.33
C GLY A 198 -6.15 -16.53 21.15
N GLY A 199 -7.07 -15.55 21.05
CA GLY A 199 -7.05 -14.31 21.80
C GLY A 199 -5.90 -13.38 21.43
N PHE A 200 -5.70 -12.33 22.20
CA PHE A 200 -4.74 -11.26 21.90
C PHE A 200 -3.29 -11.72 21.86
N ARG A 201 -2.90 -12.70 22.68
CA ARG A 201 -1.53 -13.25 22.68
C ARG A 201 -1.19 -13.85 21.31
N LEU A 202 -2.10 -14.64 20.73
CA LEU A 202 -1.88 -15.23 19.41
C LEU A 202 -1.78 -14.15 18.34
N GLN A 203 -2.60 -13.10 18.41
CA GLN A 203 -2.55 -11.98 17.46
C GLN A 203 -1.19 -11.24 17.52
N TYR A 204 -0.69 -10.93 18.72
CA TYR A 204 0.64 -10.30 18.89
C TYR A 204 1.77 -11.19 18.38
N ILE A 205 1.77 -12.48 18.76
CA ILE A 205 2.78 -13.43 18.31
C ILE A 205 2.75 -13.59 16.79
N SER A 206 1.57 -13.73 16.20
CA SER A 206 1.42 -13.88 14.75
C SER A 206 1.91 -12.64 13.99
N ALA A 207 1.57 -11.44 14.46
CA ALA A 207 2.09 -10.20 13.87
C ALA A 207 3.61 -10.12 13.93
N ALA A 208 4.22 -10.49 15.08
CA ALA A 208 5.67 -10.52 15.24
C ALA A 208 6.33 -11.57 14.33
N VAL A 209 5.79 -12.79 14.28
CA VAL A 209 6.32 -13.88 13.44
C VAL A 209 6.25 -13.53 11.96
N ILE A 210 5.12 -13.01 11.50
CA ILE A 210 4.97 -12.58 10.10
C ILE A 210 5.96 -11.46 9.78
N THR A 211 6.11 -10.48 10.67
CA THR A 211 7.09 -9.38 10.50
C THR A 211 8.53 -9.90 10.43
N LEU A 212 8.90 -10.84 11.29
CA LEU A 212 10.22 -11.48 11.26
C LEU A 212 10.43 -12.24 9.95
N ALA A 213 9.42 -12.98 9.48
CA ALA A 213 9.48 -13.66 8.19
C ALA A 213 9.64 -12.68 7.03
N MET A 214 8.86 -11.58 7.01
CA MET A 214 8.99 -10.54 6.00
C MET A 214 10.40 -9.94 5.97
N ASN A 215 10.97 -9.61 7.14
CA ASN A 215 12.33 -9.07 7.23
C ASN A 215 13.42 -10.12 6.90
N GLY A 216 13.19 -11.40 7.19
CA GLY A 216 14.13 -12.48 6.87
C GLY A 216 14.18 -12.81 5.39
N ILE A 217 13.03 -12.77 4.72
CA ILE A 217 12.91 -13.04 3.28
C ILE A 217 13.42 -11.87 2.44
N TYR A 218 13.09 -10.62 2.84
CA TYR A 218 13.44 -9.42 2.08
C TYR A 218 13.99 -8.34 3.00
N THR A 219 15.28 -8.07 2.89
CA THR A 219 16.04 -7.21 3.81
C THR A 219 16.21 -5.77 3.33
N ARG A 220 15.92 -5.47 2.05
CA ARG A 220 16.15 -4.13 1.46
C ARG A 220 15.16 -3.07 1.88
N ASP A 221 13.93 -3.47 2.21
CA ASP A 221 12.92 -2.54 2.72
C ASP A 221 12.32 -3.08 4.01
N ARG A 222 12.64 -2.43 5.12
CA ARG A 222 12.13 -2.74 6.46
C ARG A 222 10.95 -1.86 6.86
N SER A 223 10.57 -0.90 6.03
CA SER A 223 9.47 0.02 6.34
C SER A 223 8.11 -0.66 6.27
N LEU A 224 7.86 -1.47 5.23
CA LEU A 224 6.59 -2.19 5.10
C LEU A 224 6.36 -3.22 6.20
N PRO A 225 7.33 -4.09 6.56
CA PRO A 225 7.20 -4.97 7.73
C PRO A 225 6.96 -4.19 9.04
N ALA A 226 7.60 -3.04 9.21
CA ALA A 226 7.41 -2.20 10.39
C ALA A 226 6.00 -1.61 10.46
N ILE A 227 5.49 -1.06 9.36
CA ILE A 227 4.11 -0.56 9.26
C ILE A 227 3.12 -1.70 9.57
N PHE A 228 3.33 -2.88 8.97
CA PHE A 228 2.50 -4.06 9.23
C PHE A 228 2.46 -4.39 10.73
N LEU A 229 3.63 -4.50 11.37
CA LEU A 229 3.72 -4.78 12.80
C LEU A 229 2.97 -3.73 13.61
N GLY A 230 3.31 -2.45 13.42
CA GLY A 230 2.70 -1.35 14.16
C GLY A 230 1.18 -1.30 13.97
N PHE A 231 0.70 -1.49 12.75
CA PHE A 231 -0.72 -1.47 12.43
C PHE A 231 -1.48 -2.64 13.09
N CYS A 232 -0.91 -3.86 13.06
CA CYS A 232 -1.50 -5.03 13.72
C CYS A 232 -1.46 -4.92 15.25
N LEU A 233 -0.31 -4.53 15.83
CA LEU A 233 -0.18 -4.37 17.29
C LEU A 233 -1.12 -3.28 17.81
N GLY A 234 -1.18 -2.15 17.11
CA GLY A 234 -2.09 -1.06 17.46
C GLY A 234 -3.55 -1.49 17.39
N TYR A 235 -3.97 -2.17 16.33
CA TYR A 235 -5.33 -2.68 16.22
C TYR A 235 -5.69 -3.66 17.35
N THR A 236 -4.80 -4.60 17.65
CA THR A 236 -5.00 -5.58 18.74
C THR A 236 -5.09 -4.87 20.09
N LEU A 237 -4.23 -3.89 20.37
CA LEU A 237 -4.29 -3.10 21.60
C LEU A 237 -5.59 -2.28 21.67
N MET A 238 -5.98 -1.64 20.59
CA MET A 238 -7.21 -0.85 20.50
C MET A 238 -8.42 -1.72 20.82
N THR A 239 -8.54 -2.88 20.20
CA THR A 239 -9.69 -3.78 20.44
C THR A 239 -9.72 -4.34 21.84
N GLN A 240 -8.58 -4.48 22.50
CA GLN A 240 -8.45 -5.02 23.85
C GLN A 240 -8.72 -3.97 24.94
N ARG A 241 -8.16 -2.76 24.81
CA ARG A 241 -8.06 -1.79 25.90
C ARG A 241 -9.02 -0.61 25.79
N PHE A 242 -9.36 -0.21 24.58
CA PHE A 242 -10.21 0.95 24.29
C PHE A 242 -10.92 0.74 22.95
N PRO A 243 -11.86 -0.20 22.87
CA PRO A 243 -12.48 -0.56 21.61
C PRO A 243 -13.03 0.66 20.87
N PHE A 244 -12.60 0.83 19.63
CA PHE A 244 -13.08 1.87 18.74
C PHE A 244 -13.93 1.24 17.65
N LEU A 245 -15.16 1.71 17.51
CA LEU A 245 -16.07 1.36 16.44
C LEU A 245 -16.36 2.62 15.62
N ALA A 246 -16.02 2.60 14.33
CA ALA A 246 -16.08 3.79 13.48
C ALA A 246 -17.46 4.45 13.44
N ARG A 247 -18.54 3.66 13.55
CA ARG A 247 -19.95 4.10 13.50
C ARG A 247 -20.69 4.00 14.82
N ALA A 248 -20.01 3.72 15.93
CA ALA A 248 -20.67 3.72 17.24
C ALA A 248 -21.30 5.08 17.54
N GLU A 249 -22.41 5.07 18.23
CA GLU A 249 -23.11 6.27 18.65
C GLU A 249 -22.29 7.03 19.72
N ILE A 250 -22.32 8.34 19.64
CA ILE A 250 -21.71 9.26 20.59
C ILE A 250 -22.88 10.00 21.27
N ASN A 251 -23.05 9.84 22.57
CA ASN A 251 -24.17 10.41 23.32
C ASN A 251 -25.54 10.12 22.68
N GLY A 252 -25.76 8.85 22.28
CA GLY A 252 -27.02 8.40 21.68
C GLY A 252 -27.27 8.88 20.23
N LYS A 253 -26.29 9.51 19.59
CA LYS A 253 -26.42 9.97 18.19
C LYS A 253 -25.34 9.38 17.31
N LYS A 254 -25.71 8.98 16.10
CA LYS A 254 -24.73 8.56 15.07
C LYS A 254 -23.78 9.70 14.72
N PRO A 255 -22.48 9.43 14.59
CA PRO A 255 -21.51 10.48 14.24
C PRO A 255 -21.89 11.14 12.92
N GLY A 256 -22.08 12.45 12.95
CA GLY A 256 -22.39 13.27 11.76
C GLY A 256 -21.13 13.61 10.96
N GLY A 257 -21.31 14.20 9.77
CA GLY A 257 -20.21 14.57 8.86
C GLY A 257 -19.12 15.42 9.50
N LYS A 258 -19.48 16.36 10.40
CA LYS A 258 -18.53 17.21 11.14
C LYS A 258 -17.59 16.37 12.02
N VAL A 259 -18.13 15.42 12.78
CA VAL A 259 -17.35 14.51 13.64
C VAL A 259 -16.39 13.69 12.79
N MET A 260 -16.90 13.14 11.70
CA MET A 260 -16.12 12.33 10.77
C MET A 260 -14.98 13.13 10.12
N PHE A 261 -15.28 14.35 9.69
CA PHE A 261 -14.25 15.27 9.15
C PHE A 261 -13.17 15.57 10.19
N LEU A 262 -13.55 15.86 11.44
CA LEU A 262 -12.61 16.12 12.53
C LEU A 262 -11.74 14.89 12.84
N ARG A 263 -12.28 13.67 12.79
CA ARG A 263 -11.48 12.44 12.93
C ARG A 263 -10.42 12.35 11.83
N CYS A 264 -10.80 12.55 10.58
CA CYS A 264 -9.83 12.54 9.47
C CYS A 264 -8.78 13.62 9.64
N LEU A 265 -9.19 14.85 9.93
CA LEU A 265 -8.28 15.99 10.11
C LEU A 265 -7.28 15.74 11.25
N THR A 266 -7.74 15.34 12.43
CA THR A 266 -6.87 15.11 13.60
C THR A 266 -6.05 13.84 13.45
N GLY A 267 -6.59 12.79 12.84
CA GLY A 267 -5.87 11.55 12.55
C GLY A 267 -4.72 11.76 11.58
N PHE A 268 -4.96 12.46 10.45
CA PHE A 268 -3.91 12.80 9.49
C PHE A 268 -2.91 13.82 10.03
N ALA A 269 -3.38 14.87 10.73
CA ALA A 269 -2.48 15.83 11.36
C ALA A 269 -1.53 15.15 12.35
N GLY A 270 -2.05 14.24 13.19
CA GLY A 270 -1.23 13.46 14.11
C GLY A 270 -0.26 12.50 13.40
N LEU A 271 -0.68 11.88 12.29
CA LEU A 271 0.19 11.02 11.48
C LEU A 271 1.36 11.82 10.90
N VAL A 272 1.09 12.98 10.30
CA VAL A 272 2.12 13.88 9.76
C VAL A 272 3.03 14.37 10.88
N PHE A 273 2.47 14.82 12.00
CA PHE A 273 3.22 15.29 13.16
C PHE A 273 4.17 14.19 13.69
N ILE A 274 3.67 12.98 13.94
CA ILE A 274 4.48 11.87 14.43
C ILE A 274 5.58 11.51 13.41
N TYR A 275 5.22 11.43 12.12
CA TYR A 275 6.21 11.15 11.08
C TYR A 275 7.33 12.20 11.05
N LEU A 276 6.99 13.50 11.13
CA LEU A 276 7.97 14.59 11.11
C LEU A 276 8.85 14.57 12.38
N VAL A 277 8.25 14.41 13.56
CA VAL A 277 9.01 14.31 14.83
C VAL A 277 9.95 13.10 14.80
N LEU A 278 9.45 11.93 14.39
CA LEU A 278 10.28 10.74 14.30
C LEU A 278 11.35 10.86 13.21
N ARG A 279 11.13 11.65 12.16
CA ARG A 279 12.15 11.94 11.14
C ARG A 279 13.28 12.82 11.65
N LEU A 280 13.03 13.65 12.67
CA LEU A 280 14.09 14.41 13.37
C LEU A 280 14.95 13.49 14.24
N VAL A 281 14.33 12.53 14.93
CA VAL A 281 15.05 11.56 15.81
C VAL A 281 15.73 10.47 14.97
N PHE A 282 15.04 9.94 13.98
CA PHE A 282 15.49 8.88 13.09
C PHE A 282 15.56 9.41 11.64
N PRO A 283 16.63 10.11 11.25
CA PRO A 283 16.72 10.76 9.96
C PRO A 283 16.68 9.76 8.81
N GLY A 284 16.04 10.15 7.71
CA GLY A 284 16.01 9.39 6.46
C GLY A 284 17.06 9.87 5.47
N GLU A 285 17.20 9.17 4.34
CA GLU A 285 17.98 9.65 3.20
C GLU A 285 17.49 11.04 2.76
N GLY A 286 18.42 11.97 2.47
CA GLY A 286 18.08 13.35 2.11
C GLY A 286 17.88 14.30 3.31
N SER A 287 18.03 13.85 4.56
CA SER A 287 17.98 14.71 5.74
C SER A 287 19.20 15.63 5.83
N LEU A 288 18.99 16.90 6.26
CA LEU A 288 20.06 17.88 6.52
C LEU A 288 21.00 17.42 7.67
N PHE A 289 20.57 16.49 8.53
CA PHE A 289 21.31 15.98 9.68
C PHE A 289 22.01 14.63 9.42
N LYS A 290 22.39 14.36 8.18
CA LYS A 290 22.85 13.05 7.69
C LYS A 290 24.09 12.46 8.40
N GLU A 291 25.03 13.29 8.81
CA GLU A 291 26.39 12.80 9.10
C GLU A 291 26.74 12.67 10.59
N THR A 292 25.91 13.20 11.48
CA THR A 292 26.28 13.35 12.90
C THR A 292 25.43 12.54 13.89
N THR A 293 24.41 11.83 13.45
CA THR A 293 23.50 11.12 14.38
C THR A 293 23.76 9.63 14.40
N VAL A 294 23.63 9.04 15.58
CA VAL A 294 23.66 7.57 15.81
C VAL A 294 22.67 6.82 14.90
N TRP A 295 21.64 7.49 14.42
CA TRP A 295 20.57 6.94 13.58
C TRP A 295 20.63 7.37 12.11
N GLY A 296 21.71 8.01 11.68
CA GLY A 296 21.89 8.48 10.31
C GLY A 296 22.18 7.35 9.31
N PRO A 297 22.11 7.61 7.99
CA PRO A 297 22.26 6.59 6.94
C PRO A 297 23.58 5.81 6.99
N ALA A 298 24.65 6.38 7.52
CA ALA A 298 25.94 5.72 7.68
C ALA A 298 26.03 4.87 8.99
N SER A 299 25.02 4.94 9.84
CA SER A 299 25.02 4.23 11.12
C SER A 299 24.54 2.79 10.98
N PRO A 300 25.10 1.83 11.73
CA PRO A 300 24.55 0.47 11.81
C PRO A 300 23.14 0.41 12.39
N PHE A 301 22.69 1.46 13.10
CA PHE A 301 21.35 1.57 13.67
C PHE A 301 20.31 2.23 12.74
N TYR A 302 20.71 2.65 11.54
CA TYR A 302 19.82 3.34 10.59
C TYR A 302 18.54 2.55 10.27
N GLU A 303 18.70 1.26 9.95
CA GLU A 303 17.55 0.40 9.61
C GLU A 303 16.64 0.15 10.83
N LEU A 304 17.20 0.09 12.03
CA LEU A 304 16.42 -0.01 13.26
C LEU A 304 15.61 1.29 13.50
N GLY A 305 16.22 2.45 13.29
CA GLY A 305 15.54 3.75 13.40
C GLY A 305 14.41 3.89 12.39
N ARG A 306 14.63 3.46 11.14
CA ARG A 306 13.57 3.37 10.12
C ARG A 306 12.44 2.44 10.57
N PHE A 307 12.78 1.27 11.05
CA PHE A 307 11.79 0.29 11.54
C PHE A 307 10.94 0.87 12.67
N ILE A 308 11.55 1.50 13.68
CA ILE A 308 10.83 2.15 14.78
C ILE A 308 9.91 3.26 14.24
N ARG A 309 10.41 4.13 13.37
CA ARG A 309 9.64 5.24 12.81
C ARG A 309 8.39 4.75 12.09
N TYR A 310 8.53 3.82 11.16
CA TYR A 310 7.41 3.31 10.38
C TYR A 310 6.47 2.43 11.21
N GLY A 311 6.99 1.68 12.18
CA GLY A 311 6.18 0.92 13.14
C GLY A 311 5.29 1.83 13.99
N LEU A 312 5.83 2.95 14.49
CA LEU A 312 5.05 3.93 15.25
C LEU A 312 4.01 4.66 14.39
N VAL A 313 4.28 4.90 13.12
CA VAL A 313 3.29 5.45 12.16
C VAL A 313 2.13 4.47 11.99
N GLY A 314 2.41 3.18 11.77
CA GLY A 314 1.38 2.14 11.68
C GLY A 314 0.58 2.00 12.98
N PHE A 315 1.25 2.03 14.12
CA PHE A 315 0.61 1.99 15.44
C PHE A 315 -0.28 3.21 15.70
N TRP A 316 0.19 4.41 15.34
CA TRP A 316 -0.65 5.61 15.42
C TRP A 316 -1.93 5.47 14.61
N ALA A 317 -1.83 5.00 13.38
CA ALA A 317 -2.97 4.86 12.49
C ALA A 317 -4.08 3.97 13.07
N SER A 318 -3.71 2.89 13.77
CA SER A 318 -4.66 1.88 14.26
C SER A 318 -5.02 1.99 15.75
N ALA A 319 -4.18 2.65 16.58
CA ALA A 319 -4.42 2.81 18.01
C ALA A 319 -4.39 4.27 18.46
N GLY A 320 -3.34 5.01 18.09
CA GLY A 320 -3.13 6.38 18.59
C GLY A 320 -4.25 7.33 18.16
N ALA A 321 -4.59 7.36 16.88
CA ALA A 321 -5.67 8.19 16.35
C ALA A 321 -7.04 7.80 16.95
N PRO A 322 -7.48 6.53 16.97
CA PRO A 322 -8.70 6.13 17.66
C PRO A 322 -8.75 6.56 19.13
N ARG A 323 -7.66 6.40 19.90
CA ARG A 323 -7.61 6.85 21.28
C ARG A 323 -7.71 8.36 21.42
N LEU A 324 -7.09 9.10 20.52
CA LEU A 324 -7.24 10.56 20.46
C LEU A 324 -8.68 10.95 20.17
N PHE A 325 -9.36 10.28 19.24
CA PHE A 325 -10.77 10.54 18.92
C PHE A 325 -11.67 10.36 20.16
N GLN A 326 -11.45 9.30 20.95
CA GLN A 326 -12.19 9.08 22.19
C GLN A 326 -11.94 10.22 23.20
N ARG A 327 -10.68 10.60 23.43
CA ARG A 327 -10.31 11.70 24.34
C ARG A 327 -10.86 13.08 23.91
N MET A 328 -11.07 13.28 22.62
CA MET A 328 -11.68 14.50 22.08
C MET A 328 -13.22 14.46 22.03
N GLY A 329 -13.87 13.39 22.52
CA GLY A 329 -15.31 13.18 22.40
C GLY A 329 -15.79 13.01 20.95
N LEU A 330 -14.88 12.65 20.04
CA LEU A 330 -15.19 12.35 18.63
C LEU A 330 -15.53 10.88 18.40
N ALA A 331 -15.33 10.01 19.40
CA ALA A 331 -15.72 8.60 19.39
C ALA A 331 -16.23 8.20 20.77
N SER A 332 -17.10 7.18 20.84
CA SER A 332 -17.54 6.61 22.12
C SER A 332 -16.34 6.02 22.87
N ASP A 333 -16.26 6.27 24.17
CA ASP A 333 -15.34 5.57 25.07
C ASP A 333 -16.18 4.58 25.91
N PRO A 334 -16.03 3.25 25.71
CA PRO A 334 -16.78 2.25 26.46
C PRO A 334 -16.56 2.34 27.98
N GLY A 335 -15.44 2.90 28.43
CA GLY A 335 -15.15 3.10 29.85
C GLY A 335 -15.91 4.25 30.52
N GLU A 336 -16.56 5.14 29.76
CA GLU A 336 -17.41 6.21 30.31
C GLU A 336 -18.87 5.83 30.45
N SER A 337 -19.34 4.77 29.76
CA SER A 337 -20.72 4.30 29.83
C SER A 337 -21.02 3.45 31.08
N GLU A 338 -19.99 3.10 31.86
CA GLU A 338 -20.14 2.35 33.12
C GLU A 338 -19.96 3.24 34.38
N LYS A 339 -19.81 4.56 34.21
CA LYS A 339 -19.85 5.54 35.31
C LYS A 339 -21.16 6.33 35.29
#